data_9e3b47ecadaa78bf289622c6438ce1fc
#
_entry.id   9e3b47ecadaa78bf289622c6438ce1fc
#
_cell.length_a   1.000
_cell.length_b   1.000
_cell.length_c   1.000
_cell.angle_alpha   90.00
_cell.angle_beta   90.00
_cell.angle_gamma   90.00
#
_symmetry.space_group_name_H-M   'P 1'
#
loop_
_entity.id
_entity.type
_entity.pdbx_description
1 polymer ?
#
loop_
_entity_poly.entity_id
_entity_poly.type
_entity_poly.pdbx_seq_one_letter_code
_entity_poly.pdbx_strand_id
1 'polypeptide(L)'
;KACIPHLKKAANPHVVMLSPPLDLRPQWFAPHLAYTMAKYGMSLCVLGMAEEFKGEIAFNALWPRTAIATAALRNVLSGEEGIAHCRKPEIVADAAWHLFQKPKSFSGNFLIDDTFLAQNGVTDFDQYWVDPSKDLLPDFFVPDDAVLPRGVTLKAKI
;
A
#
# COMPACT_ATOMS: atom_id res chain seq x y z
N LYS A 1 2.56 9.81 -19.41
CA LYS A 1 2.22 9.89 -20.88
C LYS A 1 3.04 8.88 -21.70
N ALA A 2 4.37 8.77 -21.50
CA ALA A 2 5.21 7.88 -22.32
C ALA A 2 4.78 6.41 -22.31
N CYS A 3 4.32 5.87 -21.18
CA CYS A 3 3.92 4.45 -21.05
C CYS A 3 2.52 4.15 -21.63
N ILE A 4 1.62 5.12 -21.75
CA ILE A 4 0.22 4.89 -22.16
C ILE A 4 0.10 4.16 -23.50
N PRO A 5 0.82 4.53 -24.58
CA PRO A 5 0.73 3.83 -25.87
C PRO A 5 1.16 2.36 -25.79
N HIS A 6 2.06 2.03 -24.86
CA HIS A 6 2.54 0.67 -24.65
C HIS A 6 1.54 -0.14 -23.80
N LEU A 7 1.01 0.46 -22.73
CA LEU A 7 -0.02 -0.14 -21.88
C LEU A 7 -1.28 -0.50 -22.69
N LYS A 8 -1.74 0.39 -23.58
CA LYS A 8 -2.90 0.12 -24.45
C LYS A 8 -2.72 -1.08 -25.39
N LYS A 9 -1.48 -1.52 -25.64
CA LYS A 9 -1.19 -2.72 -26.46
C LYS A 9 -1.14 -4.01 -25.64
N ALA A 10 -1.08 -3.92 -24.31
CA ALA A 10 -1.04 -5.09 -23.46
C ALA A 10 -2.44 -5.70 -23.30
N ALA A 11 -2.50 -7.02 -23.16
CA ALA A 11 -3.77 -7.74 -22.98
C ALA A 11 -4.47 -7.38 -21.64
N ASN A 12 -3.69 -7.21 -20.57
CA ASN A 12 -4.18 -6.88 -19.23
C ASN A 12 -3.31 -5.80 -18.58
N PRO A 13 -3.41 -4.53 -19.03
CA PRO A 13 -2.53 -3.47 -18.55
C PRO A 13 -2.93 -2.96 -17.17
N HIS A 14 -1.94 -2.86 -16.28
CA HIS A 14 -2.08 -2.33 -14.92
C HIS A 14 -1.03 -1.29 -14.61
N VAL A 15 -1.43 -0.28 -13.84
CA VAL A 15 -0.56 0.67 -13.16
C VAL A 15 -0.87 0.61 -11.67
N VAL A 16 0.15 0.37 -10.86
CA VAL A 16 0.04 0.36 -9.40
C VAL A 16 0.85 1.53 -8.85
N MET A 17 0.20 2.35 -8.04
CA MET A 17 0.86 3.43 -7.32
C MET A 17 0.98 3.06 -5.84
N LEU A 18 2.19 3.17 -5.30
CA LEU A 18 2.42 3.02 -3.85
C LEU A 18 1.98 4.31 -3.15
N SER A 19 0.67 4.44 -3.00
CA SER A 19 0.02 5.61 -2.42
C SER A 19 -1.17 5.22 -1.55
N PRO A 20 -1.49 6.02 -0.51
CA PRO A 20 -2.46 5.65 0.50
C PRO A 20 -3.91 5.91 0.06
N PRO A 21 -4.88 5.33 0.79
CA PRO A 21 -6.25 5.83 0.79
C PRO A 21 -6.30 7.31 1.15
N LEU A 22 -7.27 8.04 0.59
CA LEU A 22 -7.44 9.47 0.86
C LEU A 22 -8.22 9.66 2.18
N ASP A 23 -7.58 10.32 3.13
CA ASP A 23 -8.16 10.71 4.41
C ASP A 23 -7.76 12.15 4.72
N LEU A 24 -8.74 13.06 4.69
CA LEU A 24 -8.51 14.50 4.85
C LEU A 24 -8.46 14.95 6.30
N ARG A 25 -8.37 14.05 7.27
CA ARG A 25 -8.22 14.44 8.69
C ARG A 25 -6.92 15.18 8.92
N PRO A 26 -6.94 16.31 9.67
CA PRO A 26 -5.77 17.17 9.87
C PRO A 26 -4.54 16.47 10.44
N GLN A 27 -4.72 15.39 11.19
CA GLN A 27 -3.63 14.60 11.79
C GLN A 27 -2.64 14.05 10.75
N TRP A 28 -3.10 13.81 9.52
CA TRP A 28 -2.25 13.31 8.45
C TRP A 28 -1.44 14.40 7.74
N PHE A 29 -1.77 15.66 8.00
CA PHE A 29 -1.10 16.81 7.38
C PHE A 29 -0.16 17.52 8.35
N ALA A 30 -0.52 17.62 9.62
CA ALA A 30 0.14 18.52 10.58
C ALA A 30 1.65 18.27 10.72
N PRO A 31 2.16 17.05 10.98
CA PRO A 31 3.61 16.83 11.13
C PRO A 31 4.35 16.56 9.80
N HIS A 32 3.63 16.25 8.69
CA HIS A 32 4.24 15.72 7.47
C HIS A 32 3.65 16.30 6.19
N LEU A 33 3.32 17.58 6.17
CA LEU A 33 2.58 18.23 5.08
C LEU A 33 3.15 17.92 3.68
N ALA A 34 4.46 18.10 3.49
CA ALA A 34 5.10 17.88 2.20
C ALA A 34 4.99 16.42 1.73
N TYR A 35 5.20 15.47 2.64
CA TYR A 35 5.07 14.04 2.36
C TYR A 35 3.62 13.67 2.02
N THR A 36 2.66 14.16 2.82
CA THR A 36 1.23 13.93 2.59
C THR A 36 0.80 14.48 1.24
N MET A 37 1.19 15.70 0.90
CA MET A 37 0.88 16.29 -0.41
C MET A 37 1.44 15.45 -1.56
N ALA A 38 2.68 14.98 -1.46
CA ALA A 38 3.29 14.14 -2.49
C ALA A 38 2.55 12.81 -2.65
N LYS A 39 2.26 12.12 -1.55
CA LYS A 39 1.55 10.83 -1.57
C LYS A 39 0.10 10.96 -2.01
N TYR A 40 -0.62 11.97 -1.54
CA TYR A 40 -2.00 12.23 -1.96
C TYR A 40 -2.08 12.69 -3.42
N GLY A 41 -1.07 13.41 -3.92
CA GLY A 41 -0.98 13.72 -5.35
C GLY A 41 -0.96 12.45 -6.22
N MET A 42 -0.23 11.40 -5.77
CA MET A 42 -0.25 10.09 -6.44
C MET A 42 -1.64 9.43 -6.36
N SER A 43 -2.27 9.50 -5.19
CA SER A 43 -3.63 8.94 -4.98
C SER A 43 -4.68 9.65 -5.84
N LEU A 44 -4.59 10.97 -5.98
CA LEU A 44 -5.45 11.74 -6.87
C LEU A 44 -5.23 11.36 -8.34
N CYS A 45 -3.98 11.05 -8.74
CA CYS A 45 -3.70 10.50 -10.06
C CYS A 45 -4.41 9.16 -10.29
N VAL A 46 -4.46 8.27 -9.28
CA VAL A 46 -5.21 7.01 -9.39
C VAL A 46 -6.68 7.27 -9.67
N LEU A 47 -7.33 8.19 -8.91
CA LEU A 47 -8.74 8.52 -9.12
C LEU A 47 -9.01 9.03 -10.55
N GLY A 48 -8.24 10.02 -10.98
CA GLY A 48 -8.44 10.64 -12.29
C GLY A 48 -8.15 9.67 -13.44
N MET A 49 -7.03 8.97 -13.37
CA MET A 49 -6.59 8.08 -14.46
C MET A 49 -7.43 6.79 -14.51
N ALA A 50 -7.96 6.30 -13.39
CA ALA A 50 -8.87 5.16 -13.39
C ALA A 50 -10.16 5.44 -14.16
N GLU A 51 -10.69 6.66 -14.08
CA GLU A 51 -11.87 7.06 -14.85
C GLU A 51 -11.52 7.43 -16.30
N GLU A 52 -10.41 8.16 -16.51
CA GLU A 52 -9.95 8.54 -17.86
C GLU A 52 -9.69 7.32 -18.77
N PHE A 53 -9.11 6.24 -18.20
CA PHE A 53 -8.74 5.02 -18.93
C PHE A 53 -9.63 3.81 -18.61
N LYS A 54 -10.86 4.09 -18.19
CA LYS A 54 -11.83 3.06 -17.80
C LYS A 54 -12.03 2.00 -18.90
N GLY A 55 -11.82 0.74 -18.52
CA GLY A 55 -11.92 -0.40 -19.45
C GLY A 55 -10.72 -0.59 -20.38
N GLU A 56 -9.79 0.37 -20.42
CA GLU A 56 -8.57 0.26 -21.21
C GLU A 56 -7.35 -0.14 -20.37
N ILE A 57 -7.10 0.57 -19.28
CA ILE A 57 -5.95 0.37 -18.36
C ILE A 57 -6.45 0.44 -16.93
N ALA A 58 -6.07 -0.51 -16.09
CA ALA A 58 -6.35 -0.45 -14.66
C ALA A 58 -5.34 0.43 -13.92
N PHE A 59 -5.84 1.33 -13.07
CA PHE A 59 -5.04 2.15 -12.16
C PHE A 59 -5.50 1.89 -10.73
N ASN A 60 -4.61 1.42 -9.87
CA ASN A 60 -4.91 1.15 -8.47
C ASN A 60 -3.81 1.68 -7.56
N ALA A 61 -4.19 2.02 -6.34
CA ALA A 61 -3.28 2.33 -5.26
C ALA A 61 -3.08 1.10 -4.37
N LEU A 62 -1.85 0.90 -3.91
CA LEU A 62 -1.49 -0.12 -2.93
C LEU A 62 -0.70 0.55 -1.81
N TRP A 63 -1.07 0.29 -0.57
CA TRP A 63 -0.43 0.88 0.60
C TRP A 63 -0.18 -0.17 1.67
N PRO A 64 0.98 -0.16 2.34
CA PRO A 64 1.25 -1.08 3.43
C PRO A 64 0.46 -0.68 4.68
N ARG A 65 -0.07 -1.66 5.42
CA ARG A 65 -0.67 -1.40 6.75
C ARG A 65 0.35 -1.00 7.78
N THR A 66 1.53 -1.59 7.71
CA THR A 66 2.60 -1.44 8.68
C THR A 66 3.85 -0.92 8.03
N ALA A 67 4.74 -0.37 8.81
CA ALA A 67 6.06 0.00 8.33
C ALA A 67 6.74 -1.19 7.65
N ILE A 68 7.43 -0.90 6.55
CA ILE A 68 8.15 -1.89 5.74
C ILE A 68 9.66 -1.72 5.96
N ALA A 69 10.35 -2.85 6.14
CA ALA A 69 11.79 -2.90 6.37
C ALA A 69 12.58 -2.47 5.13
N THR A 70 12.70 -1.17 4.93
CA THR A 70 13.39 -0.55 3.80
C THR A 70 14.65 0.18 4.25
N ALA A 71 15.55 0.44 3.31
CA ALA A 71 16.74 1.26 3.57
C ALA A 71 16.37 2.67 4.06
N ALA A 72 15.27 3.24 3.58
CA ALA A 72 14.80 4.56 4.03
C ALA A 72 14.42 4.53 5.51
N LEU A 73 13.67 3.52 5.95
CA LEU A 73 13.29 3.37 7.35
C LEU A 73 14.51 3.15 8.24
N ARG A 74 15.40 2.24 7.84
CA ARG A 74 16.62 1.93 8.58
C ARG A 74 17.55 3.14 8.74
N ASN A 75 17.81 3.87 7.65
CA ASN A 75 18.84 4.88 7.63
C ASN A 75 18.37 6.27 8.06
N VAL A 76 17.07 6.55 7.99
CA VAL A 76 16.54 7.91 8.16
C VAL A 76 15.58 8.02 9.34
N LEU A 77 14.74 7.03 9.60
CA LEU A 77 13.61 7.17 10.52
C LEU A 77 13.80 6.48 11.86
N SER A 78 14.21 5.22 11.93
CA SER A 78 14.13 4.44 13.18
C SER A 78 15.28 3.49 13.46
N GLY A 79 16.30 3.43 12.60
CA GLY A 79 17.46 2.54 12.80
C GLY A 79 17.10 1.05 12.81
N GLU A 80 18.02 0.21 13.29
CA GLU A 80 17.84 -1.25 13.35
C GLU A 80 16.75 -1.67 14.34
N GLU A 81 16.57 -0.95 15.43
CA GLU A 81 15.51 -1.24 16.41
C GLU A 81 14.12 -1.08 15.79
N GLY A 82 13.90 -0.04 15.00
CA GLY A 82 12.64 0.17 14.30
C GLY A 82 12.34 -0.89 13.23
N ILE A 83 13.38 -1.44 12.60
CA ILE A 83 13.23 -2.51 11.61
C ILE A 83 12.62 -3.78 12.20
N ALA A 84 12.91 -4.09 13.47
CA ALA A 84 12.33 -5.26 14.15
C ALA A 84 10.79 -5.20 14.25
N HIS A 85 10.20 -4.00 14.20
CA HIS A 85 8.75 -3.75 14.24
C HIS A 85 8.10 -3.66 12.85
N CYS A 86 8.80 -4.10 11.80
CA CYS A 86 8.35 -3.99 10.42
C CYS A 86 7.91 -5.32 9.84
N ARG A 87 7.21 -5.21 8.71
CA ARG A 87 7.06 -6.32 7.77
C ARG A 87 8.11 -6.24 6.68
N LYS A 88 8.41 -7.38 6.08
CA LYS A 88 9.30 -7.51 4.94
C LYS A 88 8.66 -6.92 3.68
N PRO A 89 9.45 -6.39 2.72
CA PRO A 89 8.94 -5.86 1.44
C PRO A 89 8.12 -6.86 0.63
N GLU A 90 8.32 -8.14 0.84
CA GLU A 90 7.65 -9.24 0.15
C GLU A 90 6.12 -9.16 0.27
N ILE A 91 5.59 -8.64 1.39
CA ILE A 91 4.13 -8.48 1.53
C ILE A 91 3.54 -7.54 0.46
N VAL A 92 4.24 -6.44 0.19
CA VAL A 92 3.80 -5.48 -0.85
C VAL A 92 3.99 -6.08 -2.25
N ALA A 93 5.06 -6.84 -2.45
CA ALA A 93 5.33 -7.52 -3.72
C ALA A 93 4.26 -8.58 -4.03
N ASP A 94 3.90 -9.41 -3.06
CA ASP A 94 2.86 -10.43 -3.20
C ASP A 94 1.48 -9.79 -3.42
N ALA A 95 1.16 -8.72 -2.70
CA ALA A 95 -0.07 -7.97 -2.94
C ALA A 95 -0.12 -7.38 -4.36
N ALA A 96 0.98 -6.81 -4.84
CA ALA A 96 1.07 -6.31 -6.20
C ALA A 96 0.92 -7.45 -7.24
N TRP A 97 1.52 -8.62 -6.96
CA TRP A 97 1.38 -9.79 -7.85
C TRP A 97 -0.09 -10.24 -7.97
N HIS A 98 -0.81 -10.36 -6.84
CA HIS A 98 -2.24 -10.68 -6.85
C HIS A 98 -3.07 -9.61 -7.57
N LEU A 99 -2.68 -8.35 -7.47
CA LEU A 99 -3.34 -7.26 -8.17
C LEU A 99 -3.20 -7.38 -9.70
N PHE A 100 -2.00 -7.73 -10.19
CA PHE A 100 -1.76 -7.94 -11.62
C PHE A 100 -2.52 -9.14 -12.21
N GLN A 101 -3.03 -10.06 -11.37
CA GLN A 101 -3.90 -11.16 -11.82
C GLN A 101 -5.37 -10.73 -11.96
N LYS A 102 -5.76 -9.56 -11.46
CA LYS A 102 -7.13 -9.05 -11.62
C LYS A 102 -7.39 -8.61 -13.06
N PRO A 103 -8.64 -8.65 -13.53
CA PRO A 103 -8.98 -8.10 -14.84
C PRO A 103 -8.77 -6.58 -14.84
N LYS A 104 -8.49 -5.99 -16.00
CA LYS A 104 -8.31 -4.54 -16.14
C LYS A 104 -9.52 -3.68 -15.75
N SER A 105 -10.68 -4.31 -15.55
CA SER A 105 -11.88 -3.65 -14.97
C SER A 105 -11.74 -3.41 -13.46
N PHE A 106 -10.79 -4.08 -12.78
CA PHE A 106 -10.47 -3.84 -11.39
C PHE A 106 -9.56 -2.61 -11.30
N SER A 107 -10.17 -1.43 -11.24
CA SER A 107 -9.51 -0.13 -11.34
C SER A 107 -10.12 0.86 -10.35
N GLY A 108 -9.35 1.88 -9.93
CA GLY A 108 -9.81 2.92 -9.02
C GLY A 108 -9.83 2.52 -7.54
N ASN A 109 -9.18 1.40 -7.18
CA ASN A 109 -9.19 0.91 -5.80
C ASN A 109 -7.98 1.44 -5.02
N PHE A 110 -8.21 1.63 -3.72
CA PHE A 110 -7.19 1.93 -2.71
C PHE A 110 -7.06 0.73 -1.78
N LEU A 111 -6.02 -0.05 -1.98
CA LEU A 111 -5.84 -1.35 -1.36
C LEU A 111 -4.83 -1.27 -0.22
N ILE A 112 -5.14 -1.93 0.89
CA ILE A 112 -4.19 -2.20 1.97
C ILE A 112 -3.63 -3.61 1.74
N ASP A 113 -2.32 -3.75 1.77
CA ASP A 113 -1.58 -4.96 1.40
C ASP A 113 -2.13 -6.24 2.03
N ASP A 114 -2.17 -6.31 3.35
CA ASP A 114 -2.61 -7.50 4.09
C ASP A 114 -4.10 -7.79 3.94
N THR A 115 -4.93 -6.75 3.92
CA THR A 115 -6.38 -6.91 3.70
C THR A 115 -6.64 -7.48 2.31
N PHE A 116 -5.94 -6.96 1.31
CA PHE A 116 -6.07 -7.43 -0.06
C PHE A 116 -5.55 -8.85 -0.23
N LEU A 117 -4.43 -9.20 0.40
CA LEU A 117 -3.89 -10.57 0.43
C LEU A 117 -4.87 -11.54 1.10
N ALA A 118 -5.45 -11.18 2.25
CA ALA A 118 -6.45 -11.99 2.93
C ALA A 118 -7.69 -12.26 2.05
N GLN A 119 -8.17 -11.24 1.34
CA GLN A 119 -9.27 -11.38 0.36
C GLN A 119 -8.93 -12.31 -0.82
N ASN A 120 -7.64 -12.52 -1.08
CA ASN A 120 -7.14 -13.41 -2.13
C ASN A 120 -6.64 -14.77 -1.59
N GLY A 121 -7.02 -15.12 -0.35
CA GLY A 121 -6.79 -16.44 0.23
C GLY A 121 -5.48 -16.62 0.99
N VAL A 122 -4.68 -15.57 1.18
CA VAL A 122 -3.50 -15.63 2.03
C VAL A 122 -3.95 -15.64 3.49
N THR A 123 -3.51 -16.64 4.25
CA THR A 123 -3.89 -16.84 5.66
C THR A 123 -2.71 -16.77 6.63
N ASP A 124 -1.49 -16.98 6.14
CA ASP A 124 -0.26 -16.88 6.91
C ASP A 124 0.42 -15.53 6.66
N PHE A 125 0.37 -14.64 7.65
CA PHE A 125 1.04 -13.35 7.63
C PHE A 125 2.32 -13.32 8.46
N ASP A 126 2.60 -14.35 9.24
CA ASP A 126 3.79 -14.42 10.10
C ASP A 126 5.07 -14.48 9.25
N GLN A 127 5.01 -15.07 8.08
CA GLN A 127 6.11 -15.09 7.12
C GLN A 127 6.66 -13.71 6.75
N TYR A 128 5.82 -12.68 6.86
CA TYR A 128 6.19 -11.30 6.50
C TYR A 128 6.78 -10.50 7.66
N TRP A 129 6.77 -11.01 8.88
CA TRP A 129 7.37 -10.30 10.02
C TRP A 129 8.89 -10.32 9.92
N VAL A 130 9.53 -9.21 10.29
CA VAL A 130 10.99 -9.20 10.48
C VAL A 130 11.33 -9.91 11.80
N ASP A 131 10.64 -9.56 12.88
CA ASP A 131 10.78 -10.21 14.18
C ASP A 131 9.37 -10.52 14.75
N PRO A 132 8.95 -11.80 14.77
CA PRO A 132 7.63 -12.19 15.27
C PRO A 132 7.42 -11.97 16.77
N SER A 133 8.48 -11.67 17.52
CA SER A 133 8.38 -11.36 18.96
C SER A 133 7.99 -9.90 19.23
N LYS A 134 7.93 -9.05 18.20
CA LYS A 134 7.65 -7.62 18.31
C LYS A 134 6.28 -7.27 17.75
N ASP A 135 5.63 -6.28 18.34
CA ASP A 135 4.42 -5.70 17.75
C ASP A 135 4.76 -4.92 16.49
N LEU A 136 3.88 -4.98 15.49
CA LEU A 136 4.05 -4.23 14.25
C LEU A 136 3.79 -2.74 14.43
N LEU A 137 4.63 -1.91 13.81
CA LEU A 137 4.47 -0.46 13.75
C LEU A 137 3.47 -0.11 12.64
N PRO A 138 2.33 0.55 12.95
CA PRO A 138 1.39 1.00 11.92
C PRO A 138 2.03 2.02 10.97
N ASP A 139 1.71 1.93 9.68
CA ASP A 139 2.08 2.98 8.72
C ASP A 139 1.09 4.16 8.77
N PHE A 140 1.47 5.25 8.12
CA PHE A 140 0.61 6.43 7.98
C PHE A 140 -0.60 6.14 7.09
N PHE A 141 -1.65 6.93 7.24
CA PHE A 141 -2.84 6.95 6.38
C PHE A 141 -3.66 5.65 6.36
N VAL A 142 -3.36 4.69 7.20
CA VAL A 142 -4.18 3.48 7.30
C VAL A 142 -5.50 3.86 7.97
N PRO A 143 -6.66 3.55 7.34
CA PRO A 143 -7.97 3.83 7.91
C PRO A 143 -8.17 3.13 9.26
N ASP A 144 -8.85 3.80 10.21
CA ASP A 144 -9.09 3.25 11.55
C ASP A 144 -10.06 2.04 11.52
N ASP A 145 -10.92 1.97 10.51
CA ASP A 145 -11.88 0.89 10.25
C ASP A 145 -11.30 -0.24 9.39
N ALA A 146 -10.03 -0.13 8.99
CA ALA A 146 -9.40 -1.19 8.22
C ALA A 146 -9.27 -2.46 9.06
N VAL A 147 -10.01 -3.49 8.68
CA VAL A 147 -10.04 -4.80 9.38
C VAL A 147 -8.64 -5.40 9.41
N LEU A 148 -8.18 -5.76 10.61
CA LEU A 148 -6.92 -6.49 10.77
C LEU A 148 -7.10 -7.94 10.29
N PRO A 149 -6.18 -8.48 9.50
CA PRO A 149 -6.12 -9.91 9.26
C PRO A 149 -6.01 -10.70 10.57
N ARG A 150 -6.52 -11.92 10.57
CA ARG A 150 -6.51 -12.78 11.76
C ARG A 150 -5.06 -13.01 12.23
N GLY A 151 -4.81 -12.80 13.51
CA GLY A 151 -3.49 -12.98 14.12
C GLY A 151 -2.56 -11.77 14.05
N VAL A 152 -2.95 -10.68 13.38
CA VAL A 152 -2.14 -9.46 13.34
C VAL A 152 -2.40 -8.60 14.57
N THR A 153 -1.34 -8.26 15.29
CA THR A 153 -1.36 -7.31 16.41
C THR A 153 -0.54 -6.07 16.03
N LEU A 154 -1.09 -4.89 16.26
CA LEU A 154 -0.39 -3.62 16.01
C LEU A 154 0.04 -2.99 17.32
N LYS A 155 1.20 -2.33 17.32
CA LYS A 155 1.62 -1.45 18.40
C LYS A 155 0.61 -0.28 18.51
N ALA A 156 0.29 0.13 19.74
CA ALA A 156 -0.56 1.31 19.92
C ALA A 156 0.05 2.51 19.20
N LYS A 157 -0.79 3.30 18.53
CA LYS A 157 -0.36 4.58 17.93
C LYS A 157 0.13 5.48 19.08
N ILE A 158 1.37 5.94 18.99
CA ILE A 158 1.96 6.93 19.92
C ILE A 158 1.45 8.30 19.53
#